data_6de83b7fdc8b6375a47908f3ac932139
#
_entry.id   6de83b7fdc8b6375a47908f3ac932139
#
_cell.length_a   1.000
_cell.length_b   1.000
_cell.length_c   1.000
_cell.angle_alpha   90.00
_cell.angle_beta   90.00
_cell.angle_gamma   90.00
#
_symmetry.space_group_name_H-M   'P 1'
#
loop_
_entity.id
_entity.type
_entity.pdbx_description
1 polymer ?
#
loop_
_entity_poly.entity_id
_entity_poly.type
_entity_poly.pdbx_seq_one_letter_code
_entity_poly.pdbx_strand_id
1 'polypeptide(L)'
;EAFPVTAEDLIRSVTHWPELQPLAATLAQHWWGLLEGVHRLDLDDGQVHLTLGIGSAEHRLPQLSLQADSVFLDGFSPDVNPELWSTTVLSQVAAHCRAGTRLSTWSVTRSVRETLISLGFQVERVPGLPPKRHALTACYQPPANPPQPVMANEVKQSTSLQSTPPN
;
A
#
# COMPACT_ATOMS: atom_id res chain seq x y z
N GLU A 1 -2.24 -7.14 2.58
CA GLU A 1 -1.69 -8.30 3.31
C GLU A 1 -1.81 -9.56 2.47
N ALA A 2 -0.67 -10.26 2.22
CA ALA A 2 -0.70 -11.48 1.41
C ALA A 2 -1.12 -12.73 2.22
N PHE A 3 -0.85 -12.71 3.52
CA PHE A 3 -1.10 -13.83 4.43
C PHE A 3 -1.82 -13.31 5.69
N PRO A 4 -3.14 -13.03 5.61
CA PRO A 4 -3.87 -12.48 6.74
C PRO A 4 -3.83 -13.45 7.92
N VAL A 5 -3.64 -12.90 9.12
CA VAL A 5 -3.74 -13.68 10.35
C VAL A 5 -5.16 -14.23 10.55
N THR A 6 -5.32 -15.28 11.34
CA THR A 6 -6.64 -15.78 11.71
C THR A 6 -7.34 -14.84 12.71
N ALA A 7 -8.65 -14.93 12.84
CA ALA A 7 -9.39 -14.20 13.87
C ALA A 7 -8.88 -14.52 15.30
N GLU A 8 -8.48 -15.78 15.54
CA GLU A 8 -7.90 -16.21 16.81
C GLU A 8 -6.53 -15.56 17.07
N ASP A 9 -5.67 -15.49 16.03
CA ASP A 9 -4.37 -14.83 16.13
C ASP A 9 -4.53 -13.32 16.38
N LEU A 10 -5.53 -12.69 15.74
CA LEU A 10 -5.85 -11.29 15.97
C LEU A 10 -6.20 -11.03 17.44
N ILE A 11 -7.09 -11.82 18.02
CA ILE A 11 -7.44 -11.72 19.45
C ILE A 11 -6.21 -11.99 20.33
N ARG A 12 -5.44 -13.02 20.01
CA ARG A 12 -4.25 -13.40 20.78
C ARG A 12 -3.17 -12.31 20.74
N SER A 13 -3.03 -11.59 19.63
CA SER A 13 -2.01 -10.56 19.48
C SER A 13 -2.14 -9.41 20.48
N VAL A 14 -3.35 -9.13 20.98
CA VAL A 14 -3.64 -8.04 21.92
C VAL A 14 -3.80 -8.50 23.37
N THR A 15 -3.42 -9.73 23.70
CA THR A 15 -3.60 -10.30 25.05
C THR A 15 -2.95 -9.44 26.15
N HIS A 16 -1.83 -8.80 25.85
CA HIS A 16 -1.10 -7.94 26.79
C HIS A 16 -1.61 -6.49 26.85
N TRP A 17 -2.63 -6.15 26.07
CA TRP A 17 -3.22 -4.80 25.99
C TRP A 17 -4.72 -4.88 26.23
N PRO A 18 -5.17 -4.88 27.51
CA PRO A 18 -6.59 -5.03 27.87
C PRO A 18 -7.51 -4.01 27.16
N GLU A 19 -7.03 -2.81 26.93
CA GLU A 19 -7.75 -1.73 26.24
C GLU A 19 -8.04 -2.03 24.77
N LEU A 20 -7.25 -2.90 24.12
CA LEU A 20 -7.42 -3.28 22.72
C LEU A 20 -8.27 -4.54 22.54
N GLN A 21 -8.48 -5.32 23.60
CA GLN A 21 -9.21 -6.59 23.52
C GLN A 21 -10.65 -6.43 23.01
N PRO A 22 -11.45 -5.44 23.47
CA PRO A 22 -12.79 -5.23 22.94
C PRO A 22 -12.79 -4.90 21.44
N LEU A 23 -11.82 -4.08 20.98
CA LEU A 23 -11.67 -3.71 19.57
C LEU A 23 -11.29 -4.93 18.72
N ALA A 24 -10.35 -5.73 19.18
CA ALA A 24 -9.96 -6.96 18.51
C ALA A 24 -11.13 -7.95 18.41
N ALA A 25 -11.92 -8.10 19.49
CA ALA A 25 -13.11 -8.95 19.48
C ALA A 25 -14.15 -8.47 18.46
N THR A 26 -14.39 -7.16 18.37
CA THR A 26 -15.29 -6.57 17.38
C THR A 26 -14.77 -6.81 15.96
N LEU A 27 -13.49 -6.57 15.71
CA LEU A 27 -12.89 -6.80 14.39
C LEU A 27 -12.93 -8.28 14.00
N ALA A 28 -12.66 -9.19 14.96
CA ALA A 28 -12.66 -10.63 14.73
C ALA A 28 -14.03 -11.17 14.29
N GLN A 29 -15.15 -10.56 14.71
CA GLN A 29 -16.50 -10.93 14.25
C GLN A 29 -16.69 -10.72 12.74
N HIS A 30 -15.94 -9.81 12.15
CA HIS A 30 -15.96 -9.50 10.71
C HIS A 30 -14.78 -10.17 9.96
N TRP A 31 -13.89 -10.88 10.67
CA TRP A 31 -12.64 -11.44 10.14
C TRP A 31 -12.83 -12.85 9.62
N TRP A 32 -13.71 -13.00 8.63
CA TRP A 32 -14.01 -14.28 8.00
C TRP A 32 -14.18 -14.10 6.48
N GLY A 33 -13.96 -15.19 5.73
CA GLY A 33 -14.13 -15.17 4.27
C GLY A 33 -13.14 -14.25 3.54
N LEU A 34 -11.98 -13.95 4.15
CA LEU A 34 -10.94 -13.07 3.61
C LEU A 34 -10.16 -13.80 2.50
N LEU A 35 -10.80 -13.97 1.38
CA LEU A 35 -10.18 -14.47 0.16
C LEU A 35 -9.36 -13.38 -0.52
N GLU A 36 -8.53 -13.76 -1.48
CA GLU A 36 -7.78 -12.80 -2.28
C GLU A 36 -8.72 -11.79 -2.95
N GLY A 37 -8.46 -10.50 -2.74
CA GLY A 37 -9.33 -9.42 -3.22
C GLY A 37 -9.28 -8.19 -2.33
N VAL A 38 -10.25 -7.30 -2.53
CA VAL A 38 -10.44 -6.10 -1.70
C VAL A 38 -11.73 -6.27 -0.90
N HIS A 39 -11.61 -6.19 0.42
CA HIS A 39 -12.73 -6.30 1.37
C HIS A 39 -12.95 -4.96 2.06
N ARG A 40 -14.22 -4.62 2.29
CA ARG A 40 -14.60 -3.44 3.07
C ARG A 40 -15.36 -3.87 4.31
N LEU A 41 -14.92 -3.41 5.44
CA LEU A 41 -15.55 -3.61 6.74
C LEU A 41 -15.97 -2.25 7.27
N ASP A 42 -17.24 -2.11 7.63
CA ASP A 42 -17.79 -0.93 8.29
C ASP A 42 -17.92 -1.25 9.78
N LEU A 43 -17.26 -0.48 10.61
CA LEU A 43 -17.14 -0.68 12.05
C LEU A 43 -17.64 0.58 12.77
N ASP A 44 -17.92 0.46 14.07
CA ASP A 44 -18.33 1.56 14.93
C ASP A 44 -19.53 2.35 14.34
N ASP A 45 -20.63 1.63 14.03
CA ASP A 45 -21.84 2.19 13.41
C ASP A 45 -21.56 3.02 12.13
N GLY A 46 -20.56 2.60 11.35
CA GLY A 46 -20.17 3.23 10.10
C GLY A 46 -19.24 4.45 10.26
N GLN A 47 -18.73 4.71 11.44
CA GLN A 47 -17.74 5.79 11.65
C GLN A 47 -16.32 5.37 11.24
N VAL A 48 -16.04 4.06 11.21
CA VAL A 48 -14.75 3.51 10.78
C VAL A 48 -14.94 2.62 9.57
N HIS A 49 -14.28 2.95 8.49
CA HIS A 49 -14.26 2.17 7.26
C HIS A 49 -12.88 1.55 7.07
N LEU A 50 -12.79 0.22 7.24
CA LEU A 50 -11.55 -0.51 6.96
C LEU A 50 -11.63 -1.11 5.56
N THR A 51 -10.69 -0.73 4.69
CA THR A 51 -10.48 -1.40 3.40
C THR A 51 -9.27 -2.29 3.51
N LEU A 52 -9.46 -3.59 3.31
CA LEU A 52 -8.43 -4.62 3.45
C LEU A 52 -8.15 -5.24 2.08
N GLY A 53 -6.95 -5.01 1.54
CA GLY A 53 -6.48 -5.67 0.34
C GLY A 53 -5.76 -6.98 0.68
N ILE A 54 -6.33 -8.12 0.27
CA ILE A 54 -5.72 -9.44 0.46
C ILE A 54 -5.02 -9.85 -0.83
N GLY A 55 -3.74 -10.13 -0.73
CA GLY A 55 -2.87 -10.51 -1.83
C GLY A 55 -1.61 -9.67 -1.92
N SER A 56 -0.85 -9.82 -3.00
CA SER A 56 0.37 -9.04 -3.26
C SER A 56 0.07 -7.54 -3.32
N ALA A 57 0.86 -6.72 -2.64
CA ALA A 57 0.74 -5.26 -2.65
C ALA A 57 0.82 -4.69 -4.09
N GLU A 58 1.69 -5.25 -4.92
CA GLU A 58 1.84 -4.87 -6.32
C GLU A 58 0.53 -4.99 -7.12
N HIS A 59 -0.26 -6.04 -6.84
CA HIS A 59 -1.53 -6.27 -7.51
C HIS A 59 -2.71 -5.56 -6.83
N ARG A 60 -2.65 -5.34 -5.51
CA ARG A 60 -3.79 -4.76 -4.78
C ARG A 60 -3.79 -3.24 -4.76
N LEU A 61 -2.63 -2.59 -4.62
CA LEU A 61 -2.57 -1.14 -4.59
C LEU A 61 -3.22 -0.47 -5.80
N PRO A 62 -3.00 -0.91 -7.07
CA PRO A 62 -3.65 -0.29 -8.22
C PRO A 62 -5.17 -0.40 -8.25
N GLN A 63 -5.74 -1.33 -7.48
CA GLN A 63 -7.20 -1.54 -7.41
C GLN A 63 -7.88 -0.61 -6.39
N LEU A 64 -7.09 0.08 -5.57
CA LEU A 64 -7.61 1.01 -4.57
C LEU A 64 -7.80 2.39 -5.19
N SER A 65 -8.91 3.03 -4.86
CA SER A 65 -9.19 4.43 -5.22
C SER A 65 -9.29 5.24 -3.93
N LEU A 66 -8.14 5.78 -3.50
CA LEU A 66 -8.05 6.59 -2.27
C LEU A 66 -6.95 7.63 -2.39
N GLN A 67 -7.00 8.63 -1.53
CA GLN A 67 -5.91 9.54 -1.25
C GLN A 67 -5.58 9.47 0.25
N ALA A 68 -4.35 9.10 0.56
CA ALA A 68 -3.90 8.93 1.93
C ALA A 68 -3.47 10.26 2.57
N ASP A 69 -3.85 10.46 3.81
CA ASP A 69 -3.31 11.51 4.68
C ASP A 69 -2.06 11.04 5.41
N SER A 70 -2.04 9.76 5.77
CA SER A 70 -0.92 9.11 6.45
C SER A 70 -0.67 7.73 5.89
N VAL A 71 0.60 7.35 5.78
CA VAL A 71 1.08 6.06 5.32
C VAL A 71 2.01 5.45 6.36
N PHE A 72 1.76 4.21 6.74
CA PHE A 72 2.64 3.42 7.58
C PHE A 72 3.17 2.25 6.75
N LEU A 73 4.49 2.27 6.45
CA LEU A 73 5.16 1.16 5.78
C LEU A 73 5.76 0.25 6.86
N ASP A 74 4.98 -0.72 7.29
CA ASP A 74 5.30 -1.64 8.39
C ASP A 74 5.50 -3.08 7.92
N GLY A 75 6.05 -3.27 6.73
CA GLY A 75 6.42 -4.58 6.22
C GLY A 75 7.64 -5.19 6.93
N PHE A 76 7.88 -6.48 6.73
CA PHE A 76 9.13 -7.13 7.15
C PHE A 76 10.33 -6.44 6.51
N SER A 77 11.56 -6.73 7.01
CA SER A 77 12.75 -6.07 6.47
C SER A 77 12.91 -6.33 4.96
N PRO A 78 13.50 -5.38 4.22
CA PRO A 78 13.75 -5.56 2.79
C PRO A 78 14.53 -6.84 2.43
N ASP A 79 15.35 -7.34 3.36
CA ASP A 79 16.10 -8.59 3.17
C ASP A 79 15.21 -9.83 3.25
N VAL A 80 14.08 -9.74 3.96
CA VAL A 80 13.13 -10.85 4.16
C VAL A 80 11.98 -10.78 3.15
N ASN A 81 11.52 -9.57 2.83
CA ASN A 81 10.41 -9.33 1.91
C ASN A 81 10.75 -8.19 0.93
N PRO A 82 11.66 -8.43 -0.03
CA PRO A 82 12.10 -7.40 -0.97
C PRO A 82 10.97 -6.89 -1.88
N GLU A 83 9.97 -7.70 -2.18
CA GLU A 83 8.86 -7.35 -3.09
C GLU A 83 8.08 -6.15 -2.56
N LEU A 84 7.83 -6.12 -1.25
CA LEU A 84 7.06 -5.03 -0.60
C LEU A 84 7.81 -3.68 -0.68
N TRP A 85 9.12 -3.71 -0.81
CA TRP A 85 9.99 -2.54 -0.88
C TRP A 85 10.48 -2.22 -2.30
N SER A 86 9.92 -2.90 -3.30
CA SER A 86 10.23 -2.67 -4.70
C SER A 86 9.86 -1.24 -5.12
N THR A 87 10.57 -0.71 -6.12
CA THR A 87 10.23 0.60 -6.71
C THR A 87 8.81 0.61 -7.24
N THR A 88 8.31 -0.50 -7.79
CA THR A 88 6.94 -0.64 -8.27
C THR A 88 5.94 -0.39 -7.14
N VAL A 89 6.07 -1.10 -6.02
CA VAL A 89 5.15 -0.96 -4.87
C VAL A 89 5.24 0.45 -4.27
N LEU A 90 6.46 0.97 -4.07
CA LEU A 90 6.64 2.32 -3.50
C LEU A 90 6.10 3.42 -4.44
N SER A 91 6.19 3.24 -5.76
CA SER A 91 5.57 4.15 -6.74
C SER A 91 4.06 4.15 -6.64
N GLN A 92 3.44 2.98 -6.44
CA GLN A 92 2.00 2.87 -6.23
C GLN A 92 1.57 3.52 -4.90
N VAL A 93 2.36 3.35 -3.83
CA VAL A 93 2.13 4.09 -2.57
C VAL A 93 2.17 5.58 -2.82
N ALA A 94 3.16 6.10 -3.54
CA ALA A 94 3.26 7.51 -3.87
C ALA A 94 2.07 8.02 -4.70
N ALA A 95 1.54 7.18 -5.62
CA ALA A 95 0.35 7.51 -6.42
C ALA A 95 -0.92 7.69 -5.57
N HIS A 96 -1.00 7.08 -4.40
CA HIS A 96 -2.08 7.28 -3.43
C HIS A 96 -1.84 8.45 -2.46
N CYS A 97 -0.71 9.14 -2.57
CA CYS A 97 -0.39 10.29 -1.73
C CYS A 97 -0.85 11.60 -2.39
N ARG A 98 -1.17 12.58 -1.58
CA ARG A 98 -1.38 13.97 -1.97
C ARG A 98 -0.32 14.86 -1.31
N ALA A 99 -0.15 16.09 -1.78
CA ALA A 99 0.77 17.03 -1.15
C ALA A 99 0.49 17.13 0.34
N GLY A 100 1.53 16.94 1.16
CA GLY A 100 1.43 16.95 2.62
C GLY A 100 1.15 15.57 3.25
N THR A 101 0.90 14.51 2.48
CA THR A 101 0.78 13.14 3.03
C THR A 101 2.02 12.81 3.87
N ARG A 102 1.79 12.35 5.09
CA ARG A 102 2.86 11.91 6.00
C ARG A 102 3.12 10.42 5.84
N LEU A 103 4.39 10.03 5.84
CA LEU A 103 4.80 8.64 5.79
C LEU A 103 5.74 8.33 6.94
N SER A 104 5.59 7.14 7.53
CA SER A 104 6.50 6.62 8.55
C SER A 104 6.87 5.17 8.26
N THR A 105 8.13 4.82 8.53
CA THR A 105 8.62 3.45 8.48
C THR A 105 9.78 3.24 9.44
N TRP A 106 9.86 2.04 9.99
CA TRP A 106 11.00 1.61 10.79
C TRP A 106 12.21 1.17 9.94
N SER A 107 12.00 0.94 8.65
CA SER A 107 13.10 0.58 7.74
C SER A 107 13.93 1.82 7.42
N VAL A 108 15.22 1.76 7.75
CA VAL A 108 16.19 2.85 7.49
C VAL A 108 17.17 2.50 6.39
N THR A 109 16.89 1.48 5.60
CA THR A 109 17.79 1.02 4.53
C THR A 109 17.98 2.12 3.49
N ARG A 110 19.18 2.19 2.93
CA ARG A 110 19.54 3.21 1.96
C ARG A 110 18.66 3.14 0.71
N SER A 111 18.39 1.93 0.22
CA SER A 111 17.55 1.72 -0.97
C SER A 111 16.14 2.27 -0.79
N VAL A 112 15.48 1.97 0.32
CA VAL A 112 14.12 2.48 0.62
C VAL A 112 14.12 4.00 0.68
N ARG A 113 15.10 4.58 1.39
CA ARG A 113 15.22 6.04 1.53
C ARG A 113 15.43 6.72 0.16
N GLU A 114 16.35 6.22 -0.66
CA GLU A 114 16.65 6.80 -1.98
C GLU A 114 15.44 6.67 -2.92
N THR A 115 14.73 5.54 -2.89
CA THR A 115 13.50 5.36 -3.67
C THR A 115 12.43 6.35 -3.25
N LEU A 116 12.17 6.52 -1.95
CA LEU A 116 11.17 7.48 -1.47
C LEU A 116 11.54 8.91 -1.89
N ILE A 117 12.80 9.30 -1.80
CA ILE A 117 13.26 10.62 -2.27
C ILE A 117 13.02 10.80 -3.78
N SER A 118 13.33 9.79 -4.58
CA SER A 118 13.12 9.85 -6.04
C SER A 118 11.65 9.95 -6.43
N LEU A 119 10.75 9.47 -5.56
CA LEU A 119 9.30 9.53 -5.74
C LEU A 119 8.67 10.83 -5.23
N GLY A 120 9.46 11.78 -4.73
CA GLY A 120 8.98 13.10 -4.29
C GLY A 120 8.72 13.21 -2.79
N PHE A 121 9.21 12.27 -1.97
CA PHE A 121 9.14 12.41 -0.52
C PHE A 121 10.34 13.19 0.03
N GLN A 122 10.09 14.12 0.90
CA GLN A 122 11.10 14.72 1.77
C GLN A 122 11.30 13.79 2.97
N VAL A 123 12.42 13.07 2.99
CA VAL A 123 12.69 11.99 3.96
C VAL A 123 13.65 12.46 5.03
N GLU A 124 13.26 12.26 6.29
CA GLU A 124 14.05 12.55 7.47
C GLU A 124 14.28 11.28 8.29
N ARG A 125 15.51 11.13 8.81
CA ARG A 125 15.84 10.09 9.77
C ARG A 125 15.67 10.61 11.19
N VAL A 126 14.81 9.95 11.94
CA VAL A 126 14.45 10.34 13.30
C VAL A 126 14.85 9.25 14.32
N PRO A 127 14.94 9.59 15.62
CA PRO A 127 15.05 8.56 16.66
C PRO A 127 13.89 7.57 16.57
N GLY A 128 14.20 6.28 16.66
CA GLY A 128 13.20 5.22 16.70
C GLY A 128 12.73 4.93 18.12
N LEU A 129 11.73 4.07 18.24
CA LEU A 129 11.31 3.50 19.51
C LEU A 129 12.09 2.20 19.78
N PRO A 130 12.53 1.95 21.03
CA PRO A 130 13.19 0.70 21.37
C PRO A 130 12.38 -0.54 20.92
N PRO A 131 13.03 -1.57 20.40
CA PRO A 131 14.48 -1.78 20.26
C PRO A 131 15.12 -1.10 19.03
N LYS A 132 14.36 -0.40 18.19
CA LYS A 132 14.89 0.29 17.01
C LYS A 132 15.54 1.62 17.38
N ARG A 133 16.78 1.85 16.91
CA ARG A 133 17.50 3.12 17.16
C ARG A 133 17.00 4.26 16.30
N HIS A 134 16.53 3.97 15.10
CA HIS A 134 16.13 4.96 14.10
C HIS A 134 14.88 4.50 13.35
N ALA A 135 14.15 5.48 12.84
CA ALA A 135 13.05 5.32 11.90
C ALA A 135 13.19 6.37 10.78
N LEU A 136 12.42 6.25 9.72
CA LEU A 136 12.24 7.32 8.74
C LEU A 136 10.85 7.90 8.87
N THR A 137 10.78 9.22 8.79
CA THR A 137 9.55 9.95 8.52
C THR A 137 9.69 10.68 7.20
N ALA A 138 8.59 10.88 6.51
CA ALA A 138 8.62 11.59 5.24
C ALA A 138 7.34 12.41 5.03
N CYS A 139 7.45 13.44 4.20
CA CYS A 139 6.32 14.24 3.74
C CYS A 139 6.31 14.21 2.20
N TYR A 140 5.19 13.84 1.61
CA TYR A 140 5.07 13.81 0.15
C TYR A 140 4.91 15.21 -0.40
N GLN A 141 5.76 15.54 -1.35
CA GLN A 141 5.72 16.77 -2.12
C GLN A 141 5.83 16.39 -3.59
N PRO A 142 4.70 16.35 -4.31
CA PRO A 142 4.72 15.96 -5.71
C PRO A 142 5.68 16.86 -6.49
N PRO A 143 6.47 16.31 -7.40
CA PRO A 143 7.30 17.11 -8.30
C PRO A 143 6.42 18.09 -9.08
N ALA A 144 6.92 19.30 -9.33
CA ALA A 144 6.18 20.37 -10.01
C ALA A 144 5.66 19.97 -11.40
N ASN A 145 6.22 18.90 -12.00
CA ASN A 145 5.73 18.24 -13.21
C ASN A 145 5.64 16.74 -12.93
N PRO A 146 4.47 16.20 -12.58
CA PRO A 146 4.30 14.76 -12.51
C PRO A 146 4.57 14.14 -13.87
N PRO A 147 5.26 12.98 -13.95
CA PRO A 147 5.40 12.28 -15.22
C PRO A 147 3.99 12.01 -15.77
N GLN A 148 3.74 12.48 -17.00
CA GLN A 148 2.46 12.20 -17.65
C GLN A 148 2.29 10.68 -17.78
N PRO A 149 1.09 10.14 -17.53
CA PRO A 149 0.83 8.74 -17.78
C PRO A 149 1.16 8.46 -19.24
N VAL A 150 2.06 7.51 -19.48
CA VAL A 150 2.37 7.03 -20.83
C VAL A 150 1.09 6.40 -21.36
N MET A 151 0.37 7.14 -22.18
CA MET A 151 -0.79 6.64 -22.92
C MET A 151 -0.31 5.47 -23.75
N ALA A 152 -0.81 4.27 -23.47
CA ALA A 152 -0.55 3.10 -24.30
C ALA A 152 -1.01 3.46 -25.74
N ASN A 153 -0.07 3.48 -26.67
CA ASN A 153 -0.34 3.72 -28.08
C ASN A 153 -1.37 2.68 -28.55
N GLU A 154 -2.54 3.16 -28.96
CA GLU A 154 -3.48 2.36 -29.72
C GLU A 154 -2.77 1.80 -30.95
N VAL A 155 -2.58 0.49 -30.94
CA VAL A 155 -2.16 -0.24 -32.13
C VAL A 155 -3.29 -0.13 -33.15
N LYS A 156 -3.17 0.80 -34.10
CA LYS A 156 -4.04 0.86 -35.29
C LYS A 156 -3.85 -0.44 -36.05
N GLN A 157 -4.79 -1.35 -35.92
CA GLN A 157 -4.93 -2.50 -36.82
C GLN A 157 -5.39 -1.94 -38.18
N SER A 158 -4.46 -1.85 -39.10
CA SER A 158 -4.75 -1.61 -40.52
C SER A 158 -5.31 -2.90 -41.12
N THR A 159 -6.63 -3.00 -41.18
CA THR A 159 -7.32 -4.06 -41.93
C THR A 159 -7.31 -3.64 -43.41
N SER A 160 -6.35 -4.14 -44.16
CA SER A 160 -6.38 -4.09 -45.61
C SER A 160 -7.25 -5.22 -46.16
N LEU A 161 -8.50 -4.88 -46.48
CA LEU A 161 -9.37 -5.74 -47.30
C LEU A 161 -8.90 -5.62 -48.74
N GLN A 162 -8.21 -6.65 -49.22
CA GLN A 162 -8.03 -6.86 -50.68
C GLN A 162 -9.27 -7.55 -51.25
N SER A 163 -10.05 -6.82 -51.97
CA SER A 163 -11.11 -7.30 -52.83
C SER A 163 -10.54 -7.80 -54.15
N THR A 164 -10.61 -9.10 -54.44
CA THR A 164 -10.35 -9.67 -55.75
C THR A 164 -11.65 -9.72 -56.51
N PRO A 165 -11.73 -9.24 -57.80
CA PRO A 165 -12.92 -9.34 -58.59
C PRO A 165 -13.04 -10.74 -59.26
N PRO A 166 -14.26 -11.23 -59.51
CA PRO A 166 -14.47 -12.52 -60.19
C PRO A 166 -14.30 -12.39 -61.71
N ASN A 167 -13.79 -13.46 -62.25
CA ASN A 167 -13.82 -13.74 -63.69
C ASN A 167 -14.86 -14.81 -63.97
#